data_c1fdc5b196a5672ca4221b79346185dd
#
_entry.id   c1fdc5b196a5672ca4221b79346185dd
#
_cell.length_a   1.000
_cell.length_b   1.000
_cell.length_c   1.000
_cell.angle_alpha   90.00
_cell.angle_beta   90.00
_cell.angle_gamma   90.00
#
_symmetry.space_group_name_H-M   'P 1'
#
loop_
_entity.id
_entity.type
_entity.pdbx_description
1 polymer ?
#
loop_
_entity_poly.entity_id
_entity_poly.type
_entity_poly.pdbx_seq_one_letter_code
_entity_poly.pdbx_strand_id
1 'polypeptide(L)'
;MLAAKNIVIELLSAVIWGTAIGLLMAITANSFVYLVVIATEYRTSFTLLEFHLQGQTYSLSSILSLLAAAVIISVIRKCLDIKNWEGIADSIYVAHRENPEIDTRKGLGSTLASLVVISGGGSVGQYGPLVHFGSTIGLFIKNFFKLKMSPDIFIGCGVAA
;
A
#
# COMPACT_ATOMS: atom_id res chain seq x y z
N MET A 1 -35.56 -0.97 23.49
CA MET A 1 -34.38 -1.19 24.36
C MET A 1 -33.32 -2.12 23.74
N LEU A 2 -33.69 -3.24 23.13
CA LEU A 2 -32.77 -4.17 22.43
C LEU A 2 -32.06 -3.52 21.22
N ALA A 3 -32.77 -2.73 20.41
CA ALA A 3 -32.18 -2.07 19.24
C ALA A 3 -31.09 -1.04 19.62
N ALA A 4 -31.31 -0.25 20.69
CA ALA A 4 -30.32 0.71 21.16
C ALA A 4 -29.05 0.01 21.68
N LYS A 5 -29.18 -1.13 22.36
CA LYS A 5 -28.05 -1.92 22.85
C LYS A 5 -27.22 -2.46 21.69
N ASN A 6 -27.85 -2.93 20.61
CA ASN A 6 -27.14 -3.44 19.44
C ASN A 6 -26.37 -2.33 18.72
N ILE A 7 -26.95 -1.15 18.58
CA ILE A 7 -26.27 0.03 17.98
C ILE A 7 -25.04 0.42 18.80
N VAL A 8 -25.14 0.45 20.13
CA VAL A 8 -23.99 0.78 20.99
C VAL A 8 -22.87 -0.25 20.85
N ILE A 9 -23.20 -1.54 20.77
CA ILE A 9 -22.21 -2.62 20.60
C ILE A 9 -21.52 -2.49 19.23
N GLU A 10 -22.27 -2.20 18.17
CA GLU A 10 -21.72 -1.98 16.83
C GLU A 10 -20.79 -0.77 16.79
N LEU A 11 -21.18 0.36 17.42
CA LEU A 11 -20.33 1.54 17.51
C LEU A 11 -19.04 1.29 18.30
N LEU A 12 -19.14 0.62 19.45
CA LEU A 12 -17.96 0.24 20.23
C LEU A 12 -17.02 -0.69 19.45
N SER A 13 -17.59 -1.65 18.76
CA SER A 13 -16.83 -2.56 17.89
C SER A 13 -16.13 -1.79 16.76
N ALA A 14 -16.82 -0.84 16.12
CA ALA A 14 -16.25 0.00 15.07
C ALA A 14 -15.07 0.83 15.57
N VAL A 15 -15.20 1.42 16.76
CA VAL A 15 -14.12 2.21 17.38
C VAL A 15 -12.91 1.34 17.72
N ILE A 16 -13.12 0.18 18.31
CA ILE A 16 -12.03 -0.74 18.69
C ILE A 16 -11.28 -1.23 17.44
N TRP A 17 -12.00 -1.73 16.44
CA TRP A 17 -11.37 -2.23 15.22
C TRP A 17 -10.79 -1.11 14.37
N GLY A 18 -11.45 0.05 14.29
CA GLY A 18 -10.93 1.23 13.62
C GLY A 18 -9.61 1.70 14.22
N THR A 19 -9.52 1.75 15.55
CA THR A 19 -8.28 2.11 16.26
C THR A 19 -7.17 1.07 16.01
N ALA A 20 -7.50 -0.22 16.05
CA ALA A 20 -6.52 -1.28 15.80
C ALA A 20 -5.98 -1.23 14.36
N ILE A 21 -6.85 -1.05 13.38
CA ILE A 21 -6.47 -0.90 11.97
C ILE A 21 -5.66 0.38 11.77
N GLY A 22 -6.10 1.50 12.36
CA GLY A 22 -5.39 2.77 12.28
C GLY A 22 -3.97 2.69 12.84
N LEU A 23 -3.78 2.07 13.99
CA LEU A 23 -2.46 1.86 14.58
C LEU A 23 -1.57 0.98 13.68
N LEU A 24 -2.12 -0.11 13.15
CA LEU A 24 -1.39 -0.99 12.25
C LEU A 24 -0.96 -0.25 10.97
N MET A 25 -1.88 0.53 10.39
CA MET A 25 -1.59 1.31 9.19
C MET A 25 -0.61 2.45 9.45
N ALA A 26 -0.70 3.13 10.58
CA ALA A 26 0.27 4.16 10.96
C ALA A 26 1.70 3.61 11.05
N ILE A 27 1.86 2.44 11.67
CA ILE A 27 3.17 1.74 11.73
C ILE A 27 3.63 1.36 10.32
N THR A 28 2.74 0.80 9.50
CA THR A 28 3.07 0.35 8.15
C THR A 28 3.44 1.52 7.24
N ALA A 29 2.66 2.60 7.25
CA ALA A 29 2.92 3.79 6.45
C ALA A 29 4.24 4.46 6.85
N ASN A 30 4.49 4.60 8.14
CA ASN A 30 5.76 5.15 8.64
C ASN A 30 6.95 4.28 8.25
N SER A 31 6.81 2.95 8.36
CA SER A 31 7.85 2.01 7.93
C SER A 31 8.10 2.08 6.43
N PHE A 32 7.04 2.21 5.62
CA PHE A 32 7.15 2.36 4.17
C PHE A 32 7.95 3.62 3.81
N VAL A 33 7.59 4.77 4.39
CA VAL A 33 8.29 6.04 4.14
C VAL A 33 9.76 5.94 4.59
N TYR A 34 10.01 5.37 5.75
CA TYR A 34 11.36 5.18 6.28
C TYR A 34 12.22 4.30 5.35
N LEU A 35 11.67 3.20 4.85
CA LEU A 35 12.37 2.33 3.88
C LEU A 35 12.65 3.05 2.56
N VAL A 36 11.72 3.86 2.07
CA VAL A 36 11.94 4.69 0.87
C VAL A 36 13.08 5.68 1.08
N VAL A 37 13.12 6.36 2.23
CA VAL A 37 14.18 7.33 2.56
C VAL A 37 15.54 6.63 2.58
N ILE A 38 15.68 5.55 3.34
CA ILE A 38 16.95 4.80 3.44
C ILE A 38 17.40 4.32 2.05
N ALA A 39 16.49 3.71 1.29
CA ALA A 39 16.84 3.18 -0.03
C ALA A 39 17.23 4.29 -1.02
N THR A 40 16.59 5.45 -0.91
CA THR A 40 16.93 6.63 -1.73
C THR A 40 18.29 7.21 -1.34
N GLU A 41 18.59 7.34 -0.05
CA GLU A 41 19.89 7.79 0.44
C GLU A 41 21.01 6.83 -0.01
N TYR A 42 20.79 5.53 0.14
CA TYR A 42 21.72 4.52 -0.33
C TYR A 42 21.96 4.62 -1.84
N ARG A 43 20.90 4.77 -2.65
CA ARG A 43 21.00 4.94 -4.09
C ARG A 43 21.79 6.19 -4.48
N THR A 44 21.57 7.31 -3.81
CA THR A 44 22.25 8.59 -4.09
C THR A 44 23.70 8.60 -3.64
N SER A 45 24.09 7.73 -2.72
CA SER A 45 25.49 7.56 -2.29
C SER A 45 26.35 6.89 -3.37
N PHE A 46 25.75 6.16 -4.30
CA PHE A 46 26.46 5.52 -5.42
C PHE A 46 26.32 6.36 -6.69
N THR A 47 27.18 7.34 -6.87
CA THR A 47 27.27 8.10 -8.12
C THR A 47 28.23 7.42 -9.09
N LEU A 48 27.69 6.77 -10.12
CA LEU A 48 28.45 6.23 -11.25
C LEU A 48 28.27 7.17 -12.44
N LEU A 49 29.37 7.71 -12.97
CA LEU A 49 29.43 8.51 -14.19
C LEU A 49 28.31 9.58 -14.29
N GLU A 50 28.68 10.81 -14.01
CA GLU A 50 27.82 11.98 -14.22
C GLU A 50 28.07 12.57 -15.61
N PHE A 51 27.00 12.79 -16.36
CA PHE A 51 27.04 13.48 -17.65
C PHE A 51 26.38 14.84 -17.51
N HIS A 52 27.07 15.88 -17.90
CA HIS A 52 26.55 17.23 -17.97
C HIS A 52 26.09 17.52 -19.40
N LEU A 53 24.78 17.55 -19.63
CA LEU A 53 24.19 17.91 -20.91
C LEU A 53 23.25 19.10 -20.72
N GLN A 54 23.48 20.18 -21.45
CA GLN A 54 22.66 21.39 -21.44
C GLN A 54 22.39 21.99 -20.06
N GLY A 55 23.39 21.96 -19.15
CA GLY A 55 23.26 22.52 -17.79
C GLY A 55 22.52 21.60 -16.80
N GLN A 56 22.13 20.39 -17.21
CA GLN A 56 21.55 19.37 -16.34
C GLN A 56 22.53 18.21 -16.10
N THR A 57 22.59 17.73 -14.86
CA THR A 57 23.42 16.59 -14.49
C THR A 57 22.60 15.31 -14.54
N TYR A 58 22.98 14.40 -15.43
CA TYR A 58 22.40 13.07 -15.54
C TYR A 58 23.36 12.06 -14.94
N SER A 59 22.84 11.17 -14.10
CA SER A 59 23.59 10.09 -13.49
C SER A 59 23.22 8.75 -14.10
N LEU A 60 24.23 8.00 -14.55
CA LEU A 60 24.03 6.64 -15.05
C LEU A 60 23.48 5.71 -13.94
N SER A 61 23.81 5.99 -12.69
CA SER A 61 23.31 5.23 -11.53
C SER A 61 21.79 5.29 -11.42
N SER A 62 21.15 6.41 -11.78
CA SER A 62 19.68 6.55 -11.78
C SER A 62 19.01 5.66 -12.83
N ILE A 63 19.61 5.52 -14.00
CA ILE A 63 19.10 4.63 -15.07
C ILE A 63 19.26 3.18 -14.62
N LEU A 64 20.41 2.81 -14.09
CA LEU A 64 20.68 1.44 -13.61
C LEU A 64 19.77 1.06 -12.44
N SER A 65 19.51 2.00 -11.51
CA SER A 65 18.60 1.74 -10.39
C SER A 65 17.16 1.51 -10.84
N LEU A 66 16.67 2.24 -11.86
CA LEU A 66 15.35 2.00 -12.44
C LEU A 66 15.28 0.64 -13.17
N LEU A 67 16.33 0.25 -13.89
CA LEU A 67 16.39 -1.08 -14.52
C LEU A 67 16.40 -2.19 -13.46
N ALA A 68 17.18 -2.03 -12.40
CA ALA A 68 17.19 -2.96 -11.27
C ALA A 68 15.81 -3.06 -10.61
N ALA A 69 15.13 -1.93 -10.39
CA ALA A 69 13.78 -1.89 -9.87
C ALA A 69 12.80 -2.66 -10.76
N ALA A 70 12.88 -2.51 -12.10
CA ALA A 70 12.04 -3.24 -13.04
C ALA A 70 12.24 -4.76 -12.94
N VAL A 71 13.48 -5.21 -12.78
CA VAL A 71 13.80 -6.64 -12.58
C VAL A 71 13.20 -7.14 -11.27
N ILE A 72 13.39 -6.41 -10.15
CA ILE A 72 12.85 -6.77 -8.84
C ILE A 72 11.31 -6.86 -8.88
N ILE A 73 10.64 -5.90 -9.52
CA ILE A 73 9.18 -5.92 -9.69
C ILE A 73 8.72 -7.13 -10.49
N SER A 74 9.47 -7.50 -11.53
CA SER A 74 9.18 -8.70 -12.33
C SER A 74 9.30 -9.98 -11.49
N VAL A 75 10.27 -10.03 -10.58
CA VAL A 75 10.42 -11.14 -9.62
C VAL A 75 9.25 -11.15 -8.62
N ILE A 76 8.90 -9.99 -8.03
CA ILE A 76 7.74 -9.88 -7.11
C ILE A 76 6.47 -10.38 -7.80
N ARG A 77 6.22 -9.93 -9.03
CA ARG A 77 5.07 -10.34 -9.84
C ARG A 77 5.00 -11.85 -10.01
N LYS A 78 6.15 -12.46 -10.33
CA LYS A 78 6.24 -13.92 -10.55
C LYS A 78 6.11 -14.70 -9.24
N CYS A 79 6.74 -14.25 -8.16
CA CYS A 79 6.69 -14.93 -6.85
C CYS A 79 5.28 -14.90 -6.23
N LEU A 80 4.53 -13.81 -6.42
CA LEU A 80 3.18 -13.66 -5.90
C LEU A 80 2.09 -14.11 -6.90
N ASP A 81 2.47 -14.58 -8.08
CA ASP A 81 1.56 -14.99 -9.17
C ASP A 81 0.54 -13.89 -9.54
N ILE A 82 1.01 -12.65 -9.61
CA ILE A 82 0.16 -11.50 -9.89
C ILE A 82 -0.02 -11.35 -11.41
N LYS A 83 -1.23 -11.63 -11.91
CA LYS A 83 -1.56 -11.42 -13.33
C LYS A 83 -1.85 -9.96 -13.63
N ASN A 84 -2.66 -9.32 -12.80
CA ASN A 84 -3.04 -7.92 -12.91
C ASN A 84 -2.77 -7.21 -11.60
N TRP A 85 -2.14 -6.03 -11.69
CA TRP A 85 -1.94 -5.16 -10.54
C TRP A 85 -3.27 -4.51 -10.13
N GLU A 86 -3.47 -4.33 -8.83
CA GLU A 86 -4.60 -3.62 -8.26
C GLU A 86 -4.12 -2.30 -7.63
N GLY A 87 -5.01 -1.34 -7.54
CA GLY A 87 -4.72 -0.02 -7.01
C GLY A 87 -5.94 0.64 -6.34
N ILE A 88 -5.88 1.96 -6.18
CA ILE A 88 -6.95 2.73 -5.51
C ILE A 88 -8.30 2.55 -6.21
N ALA A 89 -8.33 2.53 -7.54
CA ALA A 89 -9.57 2.36 -8.29
C ALA A 89 -10.27 1.05 -7.95
N ASP A 90 -9.49 -0.03 -7.77
CA ASP A 90 -10.02 -1.33 -7.37
C ASP A 90 -10.57 -1.28 -5.95
N SER A 91 -9.91 -0.58 -5.02
CA SER A 91 -10.40 -0.39 -3.65
C SER A 91 -11.73 0.36 -3.62
N ILE A 92 -11.89 1.42 -4.43
CA ILE A 92 -13.13 2.18 -4.56
C ILE A 92 -14.23 1.29 -5.15
N TYR A 93 -13.91 0.54 -6.19
CA TYR A 93 -14.86 -0.36 -6.84
C TYR A 93 -15.36 -1.45 -5.90
N VAL A 94 -14.45 -2.04 -5.12
CA VAL A 94 -14.76 -3.08 -4.13
C VAL A 94 -15.62 -2.54 -2.98
N ALA A 95 -15.36 -1.31 -2.52
CA ALA A 95 -16.15 -0.69 -1.45
C ALA A 95 -17.64 -0.54 -1.79
N HIS A 96 -17.99 -0.50 -3.09
CA HIS A 96 -19.37 -0.36 -3.56
C HIS A 96 -20.03 -1.70 -3.94
N ARG A 97 -19.39 -2.82 -3.67
CA ARG A 97 -19.95 -4.16 -3.97
C ARG A 97 -20.58 -4.80 -2.74
N GLU A 98 -21.64 -5.58 -2.97
CA GLU A 98 -22.32 -6.36 -1.92
C GLU A 98 -21.39 -7.44 -1.32
N ASN A 99 -20.52 -8.05 -2.14
CA ASN A 99 -19.52 -9.03 -1.71
C ASN A 99 -18.13 -8.54 -2.09
N PRO A 100 -17.51 -7.70 -1.26
CA PRO A 100 -16.19 -7.15 -1.53
C PRO A 100 -15.12 -8.22 -1.29
N GLU A 101 -14.37 -8.52 -2.33
CA GLU A 101 -13.16 -9.36 -2.26
C GLU A 101 -11.98 -8.55 -2.78
N ILE A 102 -10.97 -8.37 -1.95
CA ILE A 102 -9.64 -7.86 -2.34
C ILE A 102 -8.65 -9.00 -2.15
N ASP A 103 -7.88 -9.28 -3.18
CA ASP A 103 -6.80 -10.25 -3.10
C ASP A 103 -5.63 -9.64 -2.30
N THR A 104 -5.43 -10.14 -1.08
CA THR A 104 -4.38 -9.69 -0.18
C THR A 104 -2.98 -9.79 -0.81
N ARG A 105 -2.75 -10.78 -1.68
CA ARG A 105 -1.47 -10.95 -2.38
C ARG A 105 -1.23 -9.80 -3.37
N LYS A 106 -2.26 -9.39 -4.08
CA LYS A 106 -2.18 -8.28 -5.03
C LYS A 106 -1.99 -6.94 -4.31
N GLY A 107 -2.73 -6.71 -3.20
CA GLY A 107 -2.57 -5.52 -2.37
C GLY A 107 -1.14 -5.38 -1.82
N LEU A 108 -0.62 -6.46 -1.22
CA LEU A 108 0.76 -6.50 -0.73
C LEU A 108 1.77 -6.32 -1.88
N GLY A 109 1.56 -7.02 -2.99
CA GLY A 109 2.44 -6.96 -4.15
C GLY A 109 2.50 -5.58 -4.77
N SER A 110 1.36 -4.90 -4.94
CA SER A 110 1.29 -3.52 -5.45
C SER A 110 2.05 -2.54 -4.55
N THR A 111 1.92 -2.70 -3.23
CA THR A 111 2.64 -1.87 -2.25
C THR A 111 4.14 -2.10 -2.30
N LEU A 112 4.58 -3.35 -2.35
CA LEU A 112 6.01 -3.69 -2.48
C LEU A 112 6.59 -3.21 -3.82
N ALA A 113 5.86 -3.38 -4.92
CA ALA A 113 6.28 -2.89 -6.23
C ALA A 113 6.45 -1.36 -6.23
N SER A 114 5.54 -0.64 -5.60
CA SER A 114 5.61 0.82 -5.47
C SER A 114 6.80 1.27 -4.62
N LEU A 115 7.08 0.59 -3.52
CA LEU A 115 8.27 0.84 -2.70
C LEU A 115 9.53 0.69 -3.53
N VAL A 116 9.64 -0.37 -4.31
CA VAL A 116 10.81 -0.63 -5.18
C VAL A 116 10.95 0.44 -6.27
N VAL A 117 9.83 0.84 -6.93
CA VAL A 117 9.88 1.89 -7.96
C VAL A 117 10.34 3.21 -7.38
N ILE A 118 9.75 3.65 -6.26
CA ILE A 118 10.09 4.94 -5.63
C ILE A 118 11.55 4.93 -5.17
N SER A 119 11.98 3.87 -4.52
CA SER A 119 13.37 3.68 -4.08
C SER A 119 14.36 3.68 -5.25
N GLY A 120 13.95 3.13 -6.40
CA GLY A 120 14.71 3.13 -7.65
C GLY A 120 14.77 4.49 -8.35
N GLY A 121 14.03 5.50 -7.88
CA GLY A 121 13.97 6.85 -8.44
C GLY A 121 12.81 7.09 -9.40
N GLY A 122 11.83 6.18 -9.44
CA GLY A 122 10.61 6.37 -10.22
C GLY A 122 9.69 7.42 -9.61
N SER A 123 9.10 8.27 -10.45
CA SER A 123 8.15 9.30 -10.03
C SER A 123 6.75 8.71 -9.86
N VAL A 124 6.55 7.92 -8.83
CA VAL A 124 5.25 7.34 -8.46
C VAL A 124 4.84 7.87 -7.09
N GLY A 125 3.57 8.26 -6.96
CA GLY A 125 3.05 8.74 -5.67
C GLY A 125 3.01 7.61 -4.63
N GLN A 126 3.50 7.89 -3.43
CA GLN A 126 3.54 6.91 -2.33
C GLN A 126 2.18 6.66 -1.68
N TYR A 127 1.27 7.63 -1.74
CA TYR A 127 -0.02 7.54 -1.05
C TYR A 127 -0.98 6.53 -1.70
N GLY A 128 -0.97 6.43 -3.02
CA GLY A 128 -1.85 5.52 -3.75
C GLY A 128 -1.73 4.06 -3.30
N PRO A 129 -0.55 3.49 -3.33
CA PRO A 129 -0.30 2.14 -2.86
C PRO A 129 -0.62 1.92 -1.38
N LEU A 130 -0.39 2.93 -0.52
CA LEU A 130 -0.72 2.84 0.91
C LEU A 130 -2.23 2.83 1.14
N VAL A 131 -2.99 3.65 0.41
CA VAL A 131 -4.47 3.64 0.46
C VAL A 131 -5.02 2.28 0.04
N HIS A 132 -4.51 1.72 -1.05
CA HIS A 132 -4.92 0.39 -1.51
C HIS A 132 -4.54 -0.71 -0.50
N PHE A 133 -3.35 -0.62 0.08
CA PHE A 133 -2.89 -1.54 1.13
C PHE A 133 -3.76 -1.45 2.39
N GLY A 134 -4.11 -0.23 2.82
CA GLY A 134 -5.03 -0.01 3.94
C GLY A 134 -6.39 -0.66 3.73
N SER A 135 -6.98 -0.49 2.55
CA SER A 135 -8.21 -1.17 2.16
C SER A 135 -8.09 -2.70 2.24
N THR A 136 -6.96 -3.22 1.75
CA THR A 136 -6.67 -4.66 1.75
C THR A 136 -6.55 -5.20 3.17
N ILE A 137 -5.82 -4.51 4.06
CA ILE A 137 -5.68 -4.88 5.47
C ILE A 137 -7.03 -4.79 6.19
N GLY A 138 -7.80 -3.73 5.96
CA GLY A 138 -9.13 -3.58 6.56
C GLY A 138 -10.03 -4.78 6.24
N LEU A 139 -10.15 -5.14 4.98
CA LEU A 139 -10.93 -6.32 4.55
C LEU A 139 -10.34 -7.64 5.04
N PHE A 140 -9.02 -7.78 5.05
CA PHE A 140 -8.35 -8.96 5.57
C PHE A 140 -8.72 -9.20 7.04
N ILE A 141 -8.65 -8.15 7.88
CA ILE A 141 -9.01 -8.22 9.30
C ILE A 141 -10.49 -8.60 9.46
N LYS A 142 -11.38 -7.94 8.71
CA LYS A 142 -12.81 -8.26 8.72
C LYS A 142 -13.05 -9.74 8.44
N ASN A 143 -12.45 -10.27 7.39
CA ASN A 143 -12.67 -11.65 6.95
C ASN A 143 -12.01 -12.66 7.90
N PHE A 144 -10.82 -12.36 8.39
CA PHE A 144 -10.08 -13.21 9.33
C PHE A 144 -10.83 -13.40 10.65
N PHE A 145 -11.36 -12.31 11.22
CA PHE A 145 -12.14 -12.34 12.47
C PHE A 145 -13.63 -12.59 12.24
N LYS A 146 -14.07 -12.79 10.99
CA LYS A 146 -15.48 -13.02 10.60
C LYS A 146 -16.43 -11.97 11.18
N LEU A 147 -16.03 -10.70 11.12
CA LEU A 147 -16.77 -9.59 11.70
C LEU A 147 -18.05 -9.30 10.87
N LYS A 148 -19.18 -9.13 11.55
CA LYS A 148 -20.48 -8.94 10.91
C LYS A 148 -20.75 -7.51 10.41
N MET A 149 -19.85 -6.57 10.71
CA MET A 149 -20.00 -5.18 10.31
C MET A 149 -19.78 -4.99 8.81
N SER A 150 -20.29 -3.88 8.26
CA SER A 150 -20.18 -3.56 6.84
C SER A 150 -18.71 -3.46 6.39
N PRO A 151 -18.36 -4.00 5.24
CA PRO A 151 -17.02 -3.93 4.66
C PRO A 151 -16.49 -2.50 4.51
N ASP A 152 -17.39 -1.55 4.18
CA ASP A 152 -17.05 -0.15 3.94
C ASP A 152 -16.39 0.51 5.15
N ILE A 153 -16.82 0.11 6.36
CA ILE A 153 -16.22 0.62 7.61
C ILE A 153 -14.76 0.19 7.70
N PHE A 154 -14.45 -1.06 7.38
CA PHE A 154 -13.09 -1.59 7.45
C PHE A 154 -12.19 -1.02 6.36
N ILE A 155 -12.70 -0.87 5.15
CA ILE A 155 -12.01 -0.18 4.05
C ILE A 155 -11.74 1.26 4.44
N GLY A 156 -12.77 1.97 4.93
CA GLY A 156 -12.66 3.36 5.37
C GLY A 156 -11.64 3.56 6.49
N CYS A 157 -11.63 2.69 7.50
CA CYS A 157 -10.63 2.74 8.57
C CYS A 157 -9.20 2.52 8.07
N GLY A 158 -9.03 1.59 7.11
CA GLY A 158 -7.71 1.33 6.52
C GLY A 158 -7.22 2.47 5.63
N VAL A 159 -8.12 3.18 4.95
CA VAL A 159 -7.79 4.31 4.07
C VAL A 159 -7.52 5.59 4.84
N ALA A 160 -8.26 5.81 5.96
CA ALA A 160 -8.20 7.04 6.74
C ALA A 160 -7.00 7.12 7.70
N ALA A 161 -6.27 6.02 7.88
CA ALA A 161 -5.10 5.91 8.75
C ALA A 161 -3.80 6.24 8.02
#